data_a153b66c672d7811abb4605c935e3c92
#
_entry.id   a153b66c672d7811abb4605c935e3c92
#
_cell.length_a   1.000
_cell.length_b   1.000
_cell.length_c   1.000
_cell.angle_alpha   90.00
_cell.angle_beta   90.00
_cell.angle_gamma   90.00
#
_symmetry.space_group_name_H-M   'P 1'
#
loop_
_entity.id
_entity.type
_entity.pdbx_description
1 polymer ?
#
loop_
_entity_poly.entity_id
_entity_poly.type
_entity_poly.pdbx_seq_one_letter_code
_entity_poly.pdbx_strand_id
1 'polypeptide(L)'
;MKERLHKKKIIYKKILKNKNIVTYIALLDEKIVATIQTKLEDEDIHIGLFAVHPDFQSFGVGKKLLAFAEESSKKLWEKSSFVMEVISNRVELKEYYNRRGYKDTSTFIEFPKSNYWLPLVDEELKLLVLRKEILR
;
A
#
# COMPACT_ATOMS: atom_id res chain seq x y z
N MET A 1 13.37 15.45 16.77
CA MET A 1 12.31 14.72 16.08
C MET A 1 12.26 13.26 16.45
N LYS A 2 13.35 12.52 16.28
CA LYS A 2 13.35 11.10 16.64
C LYS A 2 13.03 10.84 18.11
N GLU A 3 13.52 11.67 19.01
CA GLU A 3 13.24 11.54 20.43
C GLU A 3 11.77 11.72 20.75
N ARG A 4 11.10 12.61 20.04
CA ARG A 4 9.67 12.81 20.21
C ARG A 4 8.88 11.57 19.81
N LEU A 5 9.31 10.90 18.70
CA LEU A 5 8.62 9.71 18.24
C LEU A 5 8.80 8.52 19.18
N HIS A 6 9.95 8.45 19.86
CA HIS A 6 10.14 7.42 20.88
C HIS A 6 9.20 7.55 22.06
N LYS A 7 8.82 8.80 22.42
CA LYS A 7 7.92 9.07 23.51
C LYS A 7 6.46 9.03 23.10
N LYS A 8 6.16 9.17 21.81
CA LYS A 8 4.80 9.18 21.30
C LYS A 8 4.50 7.89 20.56
N LYS A 9 3.34 7.38 20.81
CA LYS A 9 2.90 6.13 20.23
C LYS A 9 2.14 6.39 18.94
N ILE A 10 2.50 5.69 17.89
CA ILE A 10 1.74 5.70 16.64
C ILE A 10 0.64 4.66 16.76
N ILE A 11 -0.57 5.06 16.48
CA ILE A 11 -1.74 4.20 16.57
C ILE A 11 -2.16 3.83 15.16
N TYR A 12 -2.36 2.54 14.92
CA TYR A 12 -2.82 2.03 13.63
C TYR A 12 -4.29 1.67 13.76
N LYS A 13 -5.12 2.22 12.87
CA LYS A 13 -6.57 2.04 12.95
C LYS A 13 -7.15 1.61 11.61
N LYS A 14 -8.23 0.83 11.69
CA LYS A 14 -9.04 0.46 10.56
C LYS A 14 -10.20 1.43 10.45
N ILE A 15 -10.43 1.97 9.26
CA ILE A 15 -11.61 2.76 8.95
C ILE A 15 -12.41 1.98 7.92
N LEU A 16 -13.54 1.44 8.34
CA LEU A 16 -14.38 0.65 7.46
C LEU A 16 -15.09 1.56 6.45
N LYS A 17 -14.94 1.23 5.17
CA LYS A 17 -15.59 2.00 4.10
C LYS A 17 -16.82 1.27 3.57
N ASN A 18 -16.65 0.00 3.23
CA ASN A 18 -17.76 -0.89 2.90
C ASN A 18 -17.24 -2.33 3.04
N LYS A 19 -18.06 -3.32 2.71
CA LYS A 19 -17.67 -4.71 2.92
C LYS A 19 -16.48 -5.19 2.09
N ASN A 20 -16.18 -4.49 0.99
CA ASN A 20 -15.10 -4.88 0.08
C ASN A 20 -13.92 -3.90 0.06
N ILE A 21 -14.03 -2.77 0.74
CA ILE A 21 -12.99 -1.74 0.74
C ILE A 21 -12.77 -1.29 2.18
N VAL A 22 -11.52 -1.35 2.63
CA VAL A 22 -11.16 -0.91 3.98
C VAL A 22 -9.92 -0.04 3.89
N THR A 23 -9.96 1.11 4.55
CA THR A 23 -8.82 1.98 4.70
C THR A 23 -8.21 1.80 6.08
N TYR A 24 -6.89 1.73 6.13
CA TYR A 24 -6.14 1.69 7.37
C TYR A 24 -5.31 2.96 7.47
N ILE A 25 -5.16 3.47 8.68
CA ILE A 25 -4.41 4.71 8.89
C ILE A 25 -3.44 4.55 10.05
N ALA A 26 -2.40 5.37 10.01
CA ALA A 26 -1.49 5.55 11.14
C ALA A 26 -1.70 6.95 11.68
N LEU A 27 -1.88 7.06 13.00
CA LEU A 27 -2.13 8.31 13.68
C LEU A 27 -1.01 8.63 14.66
N LEU A 28 -0.58 9.88 14.65
CA LEU A 28 0.32 10.42 15.66
C LEU A 28 -0.31 11.71 16.18
N ASP A 29 -0.62 11.75 17.49
CA ASP A 29 -1.29 12.89 18.11
C ASP A 29 -2.57 13.26 17.35
N GLU A 30 -3.39 12.27 17.04
CA GLU A 30 -4.67 12.45 16.36
C GLU A 30 -4.56 12.98 14.92
N LYS A 31 -3.33 13.03 14.39
CA LYS A 31 -3.10 13.42 12.99
C LYS A 31 -2.78 12.20 12.15
N ILE A 32 -3.36 12.14 10.97
CA ILE A 32 -3.07 11.05 10.05
C ILE A 32 -1.71 11.27 9.43
N VAL A 33 -0.79 10.32 9.63
CA VAL A 33 0.56 10.40 9.06
C VAL A 33 0.79 9.38 7.95
N ALA A 34 -0.10 8.42 7.79
CA ALA A 34 -0.02 7.46 6.69
C ALA A 34 -1.38 6.84 6.45
N THR A 35 -1.62 6.45 5.20
CA THR A 35 -2.87 5.76 4.80
C THR A 35 -2.55 4.64 3.84
N ILE A 36 -3.42 3.64 3.83
CA ILE A 36 -3.37 2.55 2.87
C ILE A 36 -4.78 2.00 2.70
N GLN A 37 -5.13 1.64 1.48
CA GLN A 37 -6.43 1.05 1.20
C GLN A 37 -6.28 -0.40 0.76
N THR A 38 -7.17 -1.25 1.25
CA THR A 38 -7.28 -2.63 0.80
C THR A 38 -8.64 -2.82 0.15
N LYS A 39 -8.67 -3.60 -0.92
CA LYS A 39 -9.90 -3.88 -1.65
C LYS A 39 -9.95 -5.36 -2.00
N LEU A 40 -11.01 -6.02 -1.59
CA LEU A 40 -11.24 -7.39 -1.99
C LEU A 40 -11.77 -7.41 -3.42
N GLU A 41 -11.06 -8.07 -4.31
CA GLU A 41 -11.43 -8.18 -5.71
C GLU A 41 -11.08 -9.59 -6.19
N ASP A 42 -12.11 -10.38 -6.52
CA ASP A 42 -11.96 -11.78 -6.86
C ASP A 42 -11.30 -12.55 -5.72
N GLU A 43 -10.18 -13.20 -5.96
CA GLU A 43 -9.47 -13.99 -4.96
C GLU A 43 -8.33 -13.21 -4.29
N ASP A 44 -8.14 -11.96 -4.67
CA ASP A 44 -7.00 -11.17 -4.22
C ASP A 44 -7.42 -9.95 -3.40
N ILE A 45 -6.53 -9.56 -2.51
CA ILE A 45 -6.64 -8.29 -1.79
C ILE A 45 -5.75 -7.29 -2.51
N HIS A 46 -6.36 -6.27 -3.10
CA HIS A 46 -5.63 -5.22 -3.79
C HIS A 46 -5.22 -4.14 -2.81
N ILE A 47 -3.92 -3.82 -2.82
CA ILE A 47 -3.34 -2.76 -1.99
C ILE A 47 -3.23 -1.52 -2.86
N GLY A 48 -3.75 -0.41 -2.38
CA GLY A 48 -3.66 0.85 -3.11
C GLY A 48 -3.67 2.06 -2.18
N LEU A 49 -3.57 3.24 -2.78
CA LEU A 49 -3.61 4.51 -2.07
C LEU A 49 -2.69 4.51 -0.83
N PHE A 50 -1.50 3.93 -1.00
CA PHE A 50 -0.52 3.84 0.08
C PHE A 50 0.34 5.10 0.07
N ALA A 51 0.24 5.87 1.13
CA ALA A 51 0.98 7.13 1.24
C ALA A 51 1.44 7.34 2.68
N VAL A 52 2.66 7.82 2.83
CA VAL A 52 3.22 8.17 4.13
C VAL A 52 3.64 9.63 4.06
N HIS A 53 3.26 10.41 5.07
CA HIS A 53 3.67 11.80 5.15
C HIS A 53 5.20 11.88 5.07
N PRO A 54 5.76 12.80 4.25
CA PRO A 54 7.21 12.85 4.04
C PRO A 54 8.05 12.94 5.32
N ASP A 55 7.55 13.63 6.34
CA ASP A 55 8.27 13.79 7.60
C ASP A 55 8.38 12.48 8.38
N PHE A 56 7.64 11.43 8.00
CA PHE A 56 7.60 10.17 8.73
C PHE A 56 8.09 8.98 7.92
N GLN A 57 8.55 9.20 6.69
CA GLN A 57 8.95 8.10 5.82
C GLN A 57 10.14 7.29 6.34
N SER A 58 11.03 7.91 7.08
CA SER A 58 12.24 7.22 7.56
C SER A 58 12.06 6.53 8.92
N PHE A 59 10.84 6.51 9.47
CA PHE A 59 10.59 5.95 10.81
C PHE A 59 9.92 4.58 10.79
N GLY A 60 9.81 3.96 9.62
CA GLY A 60 9.20 2.64 9.50
C GLY A 60 7.68 2.64 9.60
N VAL A 61 7.04 3.80 9.54
CA VAL A 61 5.57 3.90 9.63
C VAL A 61 4.90 3.17 8.47
N GLY A 62 5.39 3.36 7.25
CA GLY A 62 4.83 2.70 6.08
C GLY A 62 4.95 1.19 6.16
N LYS A 63 6.11 0.69 6.57
CA LYS A 63 6.33 -0.74 6.73
C LYS A 63 5.35 -1.35 7.74
N LYS A 64 5.17 -0.68 8.87
CA LYS A 64 4.26 -1.16 9.92
C LYS A 64 2.80 -1.06 9.51
N LEU A 65 2.43 0.02 8.82
CA LEU A 65 1.06 0.17 8.34
C LEU A 65 0.73 -0.88 7.29
N LEU A 66 1.65 -1.16 6.37
CA LEU A 66 1.45 -2.22 5.37
C LEU A 66 1.25 -3.56 6.06
N ALA A 67 2.09 -3.90 7.03
CA ALA A 67 1.97 -5.15 7.77
C ALA A 67 0.64 -5.24 8.52
N PHE A 68 0.21 -4.14 9.13
CA PHE A 68 -1.08 -4.07 9.83
C PHE A 68 -2.25 -4.30 8.87
N ALA A 69 -2.20 -3.64 7.70
CA ALA A 69 -3.24 -3.79 6.68
C ALA A 69 -3.29 -5.21 6.12
N GLU A 70 -2.13 -5.82 5.87
CA GLU A 70 -2.06 -7.20 5.40
C GLU A 70 -2.67 -8.17 6.40
N GLU A 71 -2.25 -8.07 7.65
CA GLU A 71 -2.74 -8.97 8.68
C GLU A 71 -4.23 -8.81 8.94
N SER A 72 -4.69 -7.57 9.01
CA SER A 72 -6.09 -7.27 9.27
C SER A 72 -7.00 -7.70 8.12
N SER A 73 -6.61 -7.41 6.88
CA SER A 73 -7.42 -7.76 5.73
C SER A 73 -7.42 -9.26 5.46
N LYS A 74 -6.30 -9.93 5.72
CA LYS A 74 -6.21 -11.38 5.64
C LYS A 74 -7.24 -12.05 6.57
N LYS A 75 -7.35 -11.55 7.79
CA LYS A 75 -8.33 -12.07 8.75
C LYS A 75 -9.75 -11.74 8.35
N LEU A 76 -9.97 -10.51 7.91
CA LEU A 76 -11.31 -10.03 7.55
C LEU A 76 -11.89 -10.80 6.39
N TRP A 77 -11.12 -11.05 5.35
CA TRP A 77 -11.60 -11.65 4.11
C TRP A 77 -11.18 -13.10 3.91
N GLU A 78 -10.37 -13.64 4.82
CA GLU A 78 -9.86 -15.00 4.73
C GLU A 78 -9.17 -15.26 3.37
N LYS A 79 -8.38 -14.30 2.94
CA LYS A 79 -7.56 -14.38 1.74
C LYS A 79 -6.11 -14.16 2.11
N SER A 80 -5.20 -14.72 1.34
CA SER A 80 -3.77 -14.65 1.63
C SER A 80 -2.94 -14.20 0.43
N SER A 81 -3.58 -13.69 -0.61
CA SER A 81 -2.91 -13.19 -1.80
C SER A 81 -3.14 -11.69 -1.91
N PHE A 82 -2.04 -10.94 -2.00
CA PHE A 82 -2.05 -9.49 -2.08
C PHE A 82 -1.47 -9.04 -3.41
N VAL A 83 -2.09 -8.07 -4.02
CA VAL A 83 -1.68 -7.56 -5.34
C VAL A 83 -1.57 -6.04 -5.24
N MET A 84 -0.56 -5.49 -5.87
CA MET A 84 -0.44 -4.04 -6.03
C MET A 84 0.12 -3.71 -7.39
N GLU A 85 -0.07 -2.49 -7.82
CA GLU A 85 0.41 -2.02 -9.12
C GLU A 85 1.32 -0.83 -8.88
N VAL A 86 2.51 -0.87 -9.52
CA VAL A 86 3.47 0.23 -9.41
C VAL A 86 3.86 0.69 -10.81
N ILE A 87 4.23 1.96 -10.93
CA ILE A 87 4.70 2.49 -12.20
C ILE A 87 5.99 1.75 -12.58
N SER A 88 5.99 1.18 -13.78
CA SER A 88 7.02 0.22 -14.20
C SER A 88 8.46 0.74 -14.16
N ASN A 89 8.67 2.05 -14.29
CA ASN A 89 10.01 2.62 -14.25
C ASN A 89 10.46 3.07 -12.85
N ARG A 90 9.63 2.84 -11.83
CA ARG A 90 9.97 3.23 -10.45
C ARG A 90 10.69 2.07 -9.75
N VAL A 91 11.98 1.92 -10.07
CA VAL A 91 12.80 0.82 -9.56
C VAL A 91 12.88 0.81 -8.04
N GLU A 92 12.97 1.98 -7.42
CA GLU A 92 13.05 2.09 -5.96
C GLU A 92 11.79 1.60 -5.25
N LEU A 93 10.61 1.82 -5.84
CA LEU A 93 9.36 1.30 -5.29
C LEU A 93 9.30 -0.22 -5.42
N LYS A 94 9.70 -0.72 -6.58
CA LYS A 94 9.73 -2.16 -6.83
C LYS A 94 10.63 -2.87 -5.83
N GLU A 95 11.81 -2.32 -5.56
CA GLU A 95 12.73 -2.87 -4.58
C GLU A 95 12.18 -2.78 -3.17
N TYR A 96 11.55 -1.66 -2.82
CA TYR A 96 10.93 -1.48 -1.52
C TYR A 96 9.89 -2.56 -1.26
N TYR A 97 8.98 -2.78 -2.21
CA TYR A 97 7.94 -3.79 -2.04
C TYR A 97 8.47 -5.21 -2.15
N ASN A 98 9.52 -5.42 -2.95
CA ASN A 98 10.17 -6.72 -3.02
C ASN A 98 10.69 -7.15 -1.64
N ARG A 99 11.26 -6.22 -0.89
CA ARG A 99 11.72 -6.49 0.48
C ARG A 99 10.56 -6.84 1.42
N ARG A 100 9.34 -6.44 1.07
CA ARG A 100 8.13 -6.76 1.85
C ARG A 100 7.46 -8.06 1.37
N GLY A 101 8.06 -8.74 0.39
CA GLY A 101 7.54 -10.01 -0.11
C GLY A 101 6.74 -9.93 -1.38
N TYR A 102 6.62 -8.73 -1.98
CA TYR A 102 5.90 -8.56 -3.25
C TYR A 102 6.82 -8.85 -4.40
N LYS A 103 6.44 -9.83 -5.20
CA LYS A 103 7.26 -10.27 -6.32
C LYS A 103 6.75 -9.72 -7.64
N ASP A 104 7.69 -9.43 -8.54
CA ASP A 104 7.41 -9.01 -9.90
C ASP A 104 6.76 -10.18 -10.65
N THR A 105 5.56 -9.96 -11.17
CA THR A 105 4.84 -10.99 -11.90
C THR A 105 5.14 -10.96 -13.39
N SER A 106 5.88 -9.95 -13.85
CA SER A 106 6.09 -9.68 -15.28
C SER A 106 4.79 -9.41 -16.03
N THR A 107 3.73 -9.10 -15.29
CA THR A 107 2.44 -8.71 -15.86
C THR A 107 2.31 -7.21 -15.79
N PHE A 108 1.98 -6.61 -16.94
CA PHE A 108 1.81 -5.16 -17.05
C PHE A 108 0.39 -4.86 -17.45
N ILE A 109 -0.13 -3.76 -16.91
CA ILE A 109 -1.42 -3.23 -17.34
C ILE A 109 -1.22 -1.78 -17.76
N GLU A 110 -2.11 -1.31 -18.63
CA GLU A 110 -2.05 0.07 -19.07
C GLU A 110 -2.59 1.00 -17.99
N PHE A 111 -2.06 2.22 -17.96
CA PHE A 111 -2.64 3.24 -17.10
C PHE A 111 -4.10 3.45 -17.48
N PRO A 112 -4.98 3.58 -16.48
CA PRO A 112 -6.37 3.93 -16.76
C PRO A 112 -6.42 5.25 -17.52
N LYS A 113 -7.22 5.32 -18.57
CA LYS A 113 -7.36 6.55 -19.34
C LYS A 113 -8.10 7.59 -18.52
N SER A 114 -7.50 8.77 -18.42
CA SER A 114 -8.07 9.88 -17.67
C SER A 114 -7.62 11.19 -18.27
N ASN A 115 -8.53 12.15 -18.33
CA ASN A 115 -8.18 13.49 -18.80
C ASN A 115 -7.27 14.23 -17.83
N TYR A 116 -7.16 13.75 -16.59
CA TYR A 116 -6.35 14.42 -15.56
C TYR A 116 -4.87 14.18 -15.72
N TRP A 117 -4.46 13.01 -16.18
CA TRP A 117 -3.03 12.68 -16.25
C TRP A 117 -2.50 12.35 -17.63
N LEU A 118 -3.35 12.22 -18.67
CA LEU A 118 -2.88 11.91 -20.00
C LEU A 118 -1.72 12.80 -20.47
N PRO A 119 -1.76 14.13 -20.21
CA PRO A 119 -0.64 15.00 -20.61
C PRO A 119 0.63 14.78 -19.81
N LEU A 120 0.56 14.09 -18.67
CA LEU A 120 1.66 13.92 -17.74
C LEU A 120 2.32 12.55 -17.81
N VAL A 121 1.72 11.61 -18.54
CA VAL A 121 2.17 10.23 -18.60
C VAL A 121 2.82 9.95 -19.94
N ASP A 122 4.03 9.39 -19.88
CA ASP A 122 4.69 8.86 -21.06
C ASP A 122 3.92 7.64 -21.55
N GLU A 123 3.70 7.54 -22.85
CA GLU A 123 2.96 6.42 -23.45
C GLU A 123 3.60 5.06 -23.16
N GLU A 124 4.91 5.05 -22.89
CA GLU A 124 5.63 3.81 -22.59
C GLU A 124 5.48 3.37 -21.13
N LEU A 125 4.96 4.25 -20.26
CA LEU A 125 4.76 3.89 -18.87
C LEU A 125 3.58 2.94 -18.72
N LYS A 126 3.81 1.88 -17.95
CA LYS A 126 2.79 0.91 -17.64
C LYS A 126 2.79 0.64 -16.15
N LEU A 127 1.75 0.00 -15.67
CA LEU A 127 1.69 -0.46 -14.29
C LEU A 127 2.17 -1.90 -14.24
N LEU A 128 3.16 -2.15 -13.41
CA LEU A 128 3.67 -3.48 -13.16
C LEU A 128 2.91 -4.09 -11.99
N VAL A 129 2.43 -5.30 -12.16
CA VAL A 129 1.70 -6.01 -11.11
C VAL A 129 2.71 -6.74 -10.21
N LEU A 130 2.62 -6.47 -8.91
CA LEU A 130 3.40 -7.17 -7.89
C LEU A 130 2.46 -8.02 -7.06
N ARG A 131 2.93 -9.20 -6.64
CA ARG A 131 2.10 -10.13 -5.89
C ARG A 131 2.85 -10.70 -4.69
N LYS A 132 2.13 -10.80 -3.58
CA LYS A 132 2.63 -11.45 -2.38
C LYS A 132 1.62 -12.50 -1.93
N GLU A 133 2.08 -13.71 -1.70
CA GLU A 133 1.25 -14.77 -1.14
C GLU A 133 1.80 -15.15 0.22
N ILE A 134 0.93 -15.15 1.21
CA ILE A 134 1.32 -15.54 2.56
C ILE A 134 1.02 -17.02 2.72
N LEU A 135 2.07 -17.81 2.85
CA LEU A 135 1.95 -19.25 3.10
C LEU A 135 1.60 -19.46 4.57
N ARG A 136 0.85 -20.50 4.81
CA ARG A 136 0.48 -20.89 6.18
C ARG A 136 1.43 -21.96 6.69
#